data_c76d2b96aa0ab764dc749af6e6912968
#
_entry.id   c76d2b96aa0ab764dc749af6e6912968
#
_cell.length_a   1.000
_cell.length_b   1.000
_cell.length_c   1.000
_cell.angle_alpha   90.00
_cell.angle_beta   90.00
_cell.angle_gamma   90.00
#
_symmetry.space_group_name_H-M   'P 1'
#
loop_
_entity.id
_entity.type
_entity.pdbx_description
1 polymer ?
#
loop_
_entity_poly.entity_id
_entity_poly.type
_entity_poly.pdbx_seq_one_letter_code
_entity_poly.pdbx_strand_id
1 'polypeptide(L)'
;MSAPLRAVLFDWGDTLFHAPHASGVIVSFARSSGVALSDARAREMWDEVWALGKTPEEIAKGRDLSMEAHRRVWADLFSRFDRVVPGLSQALYERVMDPRSWVPYADTRATLAAVRQRGLKVGVVSNVPADLRPVFAKHKLDALVDSFTHSFEVAAEKPDPAIFLAAAKSLGVNPNETLMVGDHEVDRGAERAGMRAFILPTEFDGDVRGLDRVLALLPS
;
A
#
# COMPACT_ATOMS: atom_id res chain seq x y z
N MET A 1 -28.26 15.57 2.87
CA MET A 1 -27.35 15.62 1.69
C MET A 1 -25.93 15.45 2.21
N SER A 2 -25.11 14.57 1.61
CA SER A 2 -23.70 14.43 2.01
C SER A 2 -22.92 15.72 1.67
N ALA A 3 -21.95 16.07 2.52
CA ALA A 3 -21.09 17.22 2.26
C ALA A 3 -20.33 17.07 0.93
N PRO A 4 -20.05 18.17 0.20
CA PRO A 4 -19.24 18.11 -1.00
C PRO A 4 -17.83 17.62 -0.67
N LEU A 5 -17.22 16.84 -1.57
CA LEU A 5 -15.85 16.37 -1.39
C LEU A 5 -14.87 17.54 -1.52
N ARG A 6 -13.86 17.55 -0.65
CA ARG A 6 -12.73 18.49 -0.65
C ARG A 6 -11.38 17.79 -0.68
N ALA A 7 -11.34 16.50 -0.36
CA ALA A 7 -10.12 15.70 -0.39
C ALA A 7 -10.38 14.26 -0.80
N VAL A 8 -9.34 13.66 -1.39
CA VAL A 8 -9.24 12.21 -1.61
C VAL A 8 -8.00 11.71 -0.90
N LEU A 9 -8.17 10.70 -0.05
CA LEU A 9 -7.10 9.93 0.55
C LEU A 9 -6.91 8.65 -0.25
N PHE A 10 -5.69 8.30 -0.51
CA PHE A 10 -5.33 7.05 -1.18
C PHE A 10 -4.48 6.18 -0.26
N ASP A 11 -4.73 4.89 -0.25
CA ASP A 11 -3.73 3.94 0.19
C ASP A 11 -2.56 3.89 -0.80
N TRP A 12 -1.44 3.32 -0.38
CA TRP A 12 -0.23 3.24 -1.17
C TRP A 12 -0.06 1.90 -1.88
N GLY A 13 0.15 0.82 -1.10
CA GLY A 13 0.45 -0.51 -1.63
C GLY A 13 -0.77 -1.14 -2.29
N ASP A 14 -0.61 -1.74 -3.46
CA ASP A 14 -1.67 -2.35 -4.27
C ASP A 14 -2.83 -1.39 -4.64
N THR A 15 -2.70 -0.10 -4.28
CA THR A 15 -3.61 0.99 -4.66
C THR A 15 -2.96 1.96 -5.63
N LEU A 16 -1.92 2.70 -5.22
CA LEU A 16 -1.16 3.62 -6.08
C LEU A 16 0.12 2.99 -6.63
N PHE A 17 0.71 2.07 -5.88
CA PHE A 17 1.96 1.39 -6.20
C PHE A 17 1.83 -0.10 -6.02
N HIS A 18 2.65 -0.84 -6.76
CA HIS A 18 2.81 -2.28 -6.57
C HIS A 18 4.28 -2.66 -6.56
N ALA A 19 4.60 -3.77 -5.89
CA ALA A 19 5.87 -4.44 -6.05
C ALA A 19 5.73 -5.50 -7.14
N PRO A 20 6.55 -5.49 -8.22
CA PRO A 20 6.55 -6.57 -9.19
C PRO A 20 6.76 -7.92 -8.52
N HIS A 21 6.07 -8.94 -9.00
CA HIS A 21 6.07 -10.27 -8.41
C HIS A 21 7.49 -10.81 -8.19
N ALA A 22 7.77 -11.36 -7.01
CA ALA A 22 9.14 -11.73 -6.62
C ALA A 22 9.63 -13.07 -7.18
N SER A 23 8.81 -13.83 -7.93
CA SER A 23 9.19 -15.17 -8.42
C SER A 23 10.51 -15.20 -9.17
N GLY A 24 10.75 -14.23 -10.05
CA GLY A 24 12.02 -14.16 -10.78
C GLY A 24 13.24 -13.96 -9.87
N VAL A 25 13.10 -13.19 -8.80
CA VAL A 25 14.14 -13.00 -7.78
C VAL A 25 14.36 -14.30 -7.01
N ILE A 26 13.27 -14.96 -6.60
CA ILE A 26 13.31 -16.25 -5.89
C ILE A 26 14.05 -17.31 -6.71
N VAL A 27 13.69 -17.46 -7.99
CA VAL A 27 14.36 -18.43 -8.90
C VAL A 27 15.82 -18.09 -9.12
N SER A 28 16.14 -16.81 -9.31
CA SER A 28 17.53 -16.36 -9.50
C SER A 28 18.39 -16.65 -8.26
N PHE A 29 17.87 -16.35 -7.06
CA PHE A 29 18.54 -16.61 -5.80
C PHE A 29 18.72 -18.12 -5.56
N ALA A 30 17.68 -18.94 -5.80
CA ALA A 30 17.73 -20.37 -5.69
C ALA A 30 18.84 -20.96 -6.60
N ARG A 31 18.88 -20.51 -7.86
CA ARG A 31 19.90 -20.93 -8.82
C ARG A 31 21.32 -20.60 -8.35
N SER A 32 21.56 -19.40 -7.84
CA SER A 32 22.86 -18.98 -7.31
C SER A 32 23.28 -19.79 -6.06
N SER A 33 22.29 -20.32 -5.33
CA SER A 33 22.48 -21.18 -4.16
C SER A 33 22.54 -22.68 -4.50
N GLY A 34 22.53 -23.04 -5.78
CA GLY A 34 22.59 -24.44 -6.24
C GLY A 34 21.26 -25.21 -6.06
N VAL A 35 20.16 -24.52 -5.80
CA VAL A 35 18.82 -25.11 -5.60
C VAL A 35 18.01 -24.98 -6.90
N ALA A 36 17.50 -26.10 -7.40
CA ALA A 36 16.60 -26.11 -8.54
C ALA A 36 15.17 -25.76 -8.08
N LEU A 37 14.64 -24.65 -8.59
CA LEU A 37 13.29 -24.18 -8.28
C LEU A 37 12.61 -23.71 -9.57
N SER A 38 11.38 -24.17 -9.82
CA SER A 38 10.59 -23.73 -10.98
C SER A 38 9.94 -22.37 -10.73
N ASP A 39 9.67 -21.64 -11.81
CA ASP A 39 8.92 -20.37 -11.74
C ASP A 39 7.53 -20.56 -11.13
N ALA A 40 6.84 -21.67 -11.45
CA ALA A 40 5.53 -21.98 -10.89
C ALA A 40 5.61 -22.11 -9.36
N ARG A 41 6.58 -22.88 -8.85
CA ARG A 41 6.74 -23.05 -7.40
C ARG A 41 7.14 -21.74 -6.70
N ALA A 42 8.01 -20.96 -7.32
CA ALA A 42 8.39 -19.65 -6.79
C ALA A 42 7.19 -18.67 -6.71
N ARG A 43 6.27 -18.72 -7.69
CA ARG A 43 5.02 -17.96 -7.65
C ARG A 43 4.14 -18.39 -6.49
N GLU A 44 3.84 -19.69 -6.41
CA GLU A 44 3.01 -20.24 -5.32
C GLU A 44 3.56 -19.85 -3.94
N MET A 45 4.86 -20.00 -3.71
CA MET A 45 5.50 -19.63 -2.44
C MET A 45 5.32 -18.16 -2.11
N TRP A 46 5.48 -17.28 -3.09
CA TRP A 46 5.31 -15.84 -2.89
C TRP A 46 3.86 -15.50 -2.59
N ASP A 47 2.92 -16.02 -3.40
CA ASP A 47 1.49 -15.75 -3.26
C ASP A 47 0.97 -16.24 -1.90
N GLU A 48 1.38 -17.44 -1.46
CA GLU A 48 1.03 -17.98 -0.14
C GLU A 48 1.46 -17.06 1.00
N VAL A 49 2.70 -16.58 0.98
CA VAL A 49 3.23 -15.70 2.04
C VAL A 49 2.62 -14.30 1.97
N TRP A 50 2.42 -13.78 0.76
CA TRP A 50 1.82 -12.46 0.57
C TRP A 50 0.34 -12.43 1.02
N ALA A 51 -0.40 -13.49 0.68
CA ALA A 51 -1.79 -13.65 1.14
C ALA A 51 -1.88 -13.80 2.67
N LEU A 52 -0.98 -14.60 3.26
CA LEU A 52 -0.90 -14.76 4.71
C LEU A 52 -0.64 -13.44 5.41
N GLY A 53 0.28 -12.62 4.87
CA GLY A 53 0.58 -11.29 5.41
C GLY A 53 -0.61 -10.32 5.39
N LYS A 54 -1.64 -10.60 4.59
CA LYS A 54 -2.87 -9.78 4.52
C LYS A 54 -4.01 -10.30 5.42
N THR A 55 -3.80 -11.38 6.16
CA THR A 55 -4.83 -11.88 7.09
C THR A 55 -5.04 -10.95 8.28
N PRO A 56 -6.26 -10.93 8.85
CA PRO A 56 -6.54 -10.13 10.05
C PRO A 56 -5.60 -10.42 11.21
N GLU A 57 -5.20 -11.68 11.39
CA GLU A 57 -4.28 -12.12 12.45
C GLU A 57 -2.89 -11.49 12.29
N GLU A 58 -2.36 -11.45 11.07
CA GLU A 58 -1.05 -10.86 10.80
C GLU A 58 -1.09 -9.33 10.87
N ILE A 59 -2.17 -8.70 10.42
CA ILE A 59 -2.38 -7.26 10.53
C ILE A 59 -2.47 -6.86 12.02
N ALA A 60 -3.20 -7.62 12.84
CA ALA A 60 -3.38 -7.34 14.26
C ALA A 60 -2.08 -7.40 15.10
N LYS A 61 -0.98 -7.90 14.53
CA LYS A 61 0.34 -7.88 15.19
C LYS A 61 0.98 -6.49 15.28
N GLY A 62 0.38 -5.46 14.68
CA GLY A 62 0.87 -4.08 14.71
C GLY A 62 2.22 -3.92 14.02
N ARG A 63 2.43 -4.67 12.94
CA ARG A 63 3.74 -4.75 12.27
C ARG A 63 4.18 -3.42 11.65
N ASP A 64 3.23 -2.60 11.24
CA ASP A 64 3.52 -1.35 10.54
C ASP A 64 3.56 -0.12 11.48
N LEU A 65 3.57 -0.35 12.81
CA LEU A 65 3.74 0.69 13.83
C LEU A 65 5.22 1.02 14.09
N SER A 66 6.15 0.14 13.71
CA SER A 66 7.59 0.40 13.83
C SER A 66 8.41 -0.51 12.93
N MET A 67 9.63 -0.06 12.57
CA MET A 67 10.60 -0.89 11.82
C MET A 67 10.96 -2.19 12.55
N GLU A 68 11.01 -2.16 13.88
CA GLU A 68 11.31 -3.36 14.68
C GLU A 68 10.19 -4.39 14.59
N ALA A 69 8.95 -3.96 14.80
CA ALA A 69 7.77 -4.83 14.69
C ALA A 69 7.65 -5.38 13.25
N HIS A 70 7.83 -4.54 12.25
CA HIS A 70 7.78 -4.93 10.85
C HIS A 70 8.82 -6.01 10.54
N ARG A 71 10.07 -5.79 10.90
CA ARG A 71 11.15 -6.76 10.69
C ARG A 71 10.84 -8.10 11.37
N ARG A 72 10.39 -8.08 12.61
CA ARG A 72 10.06 -9.29 13.38
C ARG A 72 8.96 -10.10 12.71
N VAL A 73 7.85 -9.47 12.36
CA VAL A 73 6.68 -10.15 11.78
C VAL A 73 6.98 -10.67 10.38
N TRP A 74 7.61 -9.88 9.53
CA TRP A 74 7.98 -10.33 8.17
C TRP A 74 9.10 -11.36 8.16
N ALA A 75 10.06 -11.30 9.12
CA ALA A 75 11.07 -12.34 9.26
C ALA A 75 10.42 -13.71 9.58
N ASP A 76 9.41 -13.74 10.44
CA ASP A 76 8.65 -14.96 10.73
C ASP A 76 7.93 -15.48 9.48
N LEU A 77 7.21 -14.62 8.77
CA LEU A 77 6.53 -14.97 7.52
C LEU A 77 7.51 -15.50 6.46
N PHE A 78 8.60 -14.79 6.23
CA PHE A 78 9.59 -15.14 5.20
C PHE A 78 10.49 -16.31 5.59
N SER A 79 10.58 -16.69 6.87
CA SER A 79 11.34 -17.88 7.32
C SER A 79 10.94 -19.17 6.59
N ARG A 80 9.72 -19.23 6.06
CA ARG A 80 9.20 -20.31 5.24
C ARG A 80 10.04 -20.52 3.97
N PHE A 81 10.58 -19.45 3.39
CA PHE A 81 11.44 -19.52 2.21
C PHE A 81 12.79 -20.17 2.51
N ASP A 82 13.35 -19.96 3.72
CA ASP A 82 14.64 -20.54 4.12
C ASP A 82 14.61 -22.06 4.25
N ARG A 83 13.42 -22.65 4.42
CA ARG A 83 13.24 -24.12 4.38
C ARG A 83 13.48 -24.68 2.99
N VAL A 84 13.36 -23.88 1.96
CA VAL A 84 13.55 -24.28 0.55
C VAL A 84 14.90 -23.80 0.05
N VAL A 85 15.24 -22.53 0.31
CA VAL A 85 16.51 -21.91 -0.10
C VAL A 85 17.08 -21.11 1.08
N PRO A 86 18.10 -21.60 1.78
CA PRO A 86 18.71 -20.89 2.91
C PRO A 86 19.15 -19.47 2.56
N GLY A 87 18.78 -18.49 3.40
CA GLY A 87 19.10 -17.07 3.23
C GLY A 87 18.15 -16.28 2.30
N LEU A 88 17.16 -16.95 1.70
CA LEU A 88 16.21 -16.27 0.79
C LEU A 88 15.31 -15.28 1.54
N SER A 89 14.93 -15.57 2.79
CA SER A 89 14.09 -14.69 3.62
C SER A 89 14.66 -13.28 3.74
N GLN A 90 15.95 -13.17 4.02
CA GLN A 90 16.64 -11.89 4.15
C GLN A 90 16.63 -11.10 2.83
N ALA A 91 16.94 -11.77 1.72
CA ALA A 91 16.95 -11.13 0.39
C ALA A 91 15.57 -10.60 -0.02
N LEU A 92 14.50 -11.36 0.32
CA LEU A 92 13.13 -10.93 0.06
C LEU A 92 12.70 -9.77 0.96
N TYR A 93 13.09 -9.79 2.23
CA TYR A 93 12.81 -8.68 3.14
C TYR A 93 13.48 -7.38 2.66
N GLU A 94 14.77 -7.44 2.30
CA GLU A 94 15.51 -6.30 1.76
C GLU A 94 14.84 -5.76 0.48
N ARG A 95 14.37 -6.65 -0.39
CA ARG A 95 13.65 -6.27 -1.60
C ARG A 95 12.34 -5.54 -1.27
N VAL A 96 11.53 -6.04 -0.34
CA VAL A 96 10.26 -5.39 0.03
C VAL A 96 10.50 -4.00 0.63
N MET A 97 11.58 -3.86 1.39
CA MET A 97 11.96 -2.59 2.02
C MET A 97 12.69 -1.62 1.08
N ASP A 98 13.15 -2.08 -0.09
CA ASP A 98 13.82 -1.23 -1.06
C ASP A 98 12.82 -0.34 -1.81
N PRO A 99 12.87 0.98 -1.68
CA PRO A 99 12.00 1.89 -2.43
C PRO A 99 12.05 1.70 -3.95
N ARG A 100 13.15 1.11 -4.47
CA ARG A 100 13.32 0.84 -5.90
C ARG A 100 12.47 -0.33 -6.39
N SER A 101 11.99 -1.16 -5.49
CA SER A 101 11.15 -2.31 -5.80
C SER A 101 9.68 -1.93 -6.03
N TRP A 102 9.30 -0.70 -5.67
CA TRP A 102 7.92 -0.25 -5.80
C TRP A 102 7.76 0.67 -7.02
N VAL A 103 6.81 0.36 -7.85
CA VAL A 103 6.49 1.12 -9.07
C VAL A 103 5.04 1.59 -9.04
N PRO A 104 4.74 2.81 -9.51
CA PRO A 104 3.36 3.27 -9.58
C PRO A 104 2.62 2.53 -10.68
N TYR A 105 1.33 2.27 -10.48
CA TYR A 105 0.45 1.84 -11.56
C TYR A 105 0.40 2.89 -12.67
N ALA A 106 0.13 2.45 -13.91
CA ALA A 106 0.17 3.30 -15.09
C ALA A 106 -0.81 4.49 -15.01
N ASP A 107 -1.94 4.32 -14.34
CA ASP A 107 -2.98 5.32 -14.16
C ASP A 107 -2.81 6.21 -12.90
N THR A 108 -1.85 5.92 -12.03
CA THR A 108 -1.62 6.68 -10.78
C THR A 108 -1.40 8.17 -11.04
N ARG A 109 -0.44 8.53 -11.89
CA ARG A 109 -0.13 9.95 -12.17
C ARG A 109 -1.31 10.72 -12.71
N ALA A 110 -1.99 10.14 -13.71
CA ALA A 110 -3.12 10.78 -14.36
C ALA A 110 -4.27 11.02 -13.37
N THR A 111 -4.54 10.02 -12.51
CA THR A 111 -5.59 10.13 -11.50
C THR A 111 -5.28 11.19 -10.45
N LEU A 112 -4.07 11.19 -9.85
CA LEU A 112 -3.70 12.21 -8.87
C LEU A 112 -3.76 13.61 -9.46
N ALA A 113 -3.29 13.80 -10.69
CA ALA A 113 -3.37 15.08 -11.40
C ALA A 113 -4.84 15.52 -11.64
N ALA A 114 -5.70 14.58 -12.06
CA ALA A 114 -7.12 14.86 -12.30
C ALA A 114 -7.89 15.24 -11.01
N VAL A 115 -7.56 14.61 -9.87
CA VAL A 115 -8.11 14.99 -8.56
C VAL A 115 -7.74 16.43 -8.22
N ARG A 116 -6.47 16.81 -8.38
CA ARG A 116 -5.99 18.17 -8.12
C ARG A 116 -6.58 19.20 -9.07
N GLN A 117 -6.74 18.87 -10.37
CA GLN A 117 -7.38 19.76 -11.36
C GLN A 117 -8.83 20.10 -11.00
N ARG A 118 -9.51 19.24 -10.24
CA ARG A 118 -10.84 19.49 -9.69
C ARG A 118 -10.84 20.30 -8.39
N GLY A 119 -9.69 20.82 -7.98
CA GLY A 119 -9.53 21.62 -6.76
C GLY A 119 -9.57 20.80 -5.47
N LEU A 120 -9.48 19.47 -5.55
CA LEU A 120 -9.45 18.60 -4.38
C LEU A 120 -8.02 18.39 -3.88
N LYS A 121 -7.88 18.25 -2.56
CA LYS A 121 -6.62 17.88 -1.93
C LYS A 121 -6.37 16.37 -2.06
N VAL A 122 -5.11 16.00 -2.17
CA VAL A 122 -4.66 14.61 -2.26
C VAL A 122 -3.85 14.26 -1.02
N GLY A 123 -4.26 13.23 -0.30
CA GLY A 123 -3.48 12.64 0.80
C GLY A 123 -3.14 11.17 0.53
N VAL A 124 -2.06 10.71 1.13
CA VAL A 124 -1.69 9.29 1.18
C VAL A 124 -1.80 8.82 2.62
N VAL A 125 -2.50 7.69 2.85
CA VAL A 125 -2.68 7.08 4.18
C VAL A 125 -2.29 5.62 4.10
N SER A 126 -1.21 5.23 4.77
CA SER A 126 -0.69 3.88 4.62
C SER A 126 -0.21 3.26 5.93
N ASN A 127 -0.47 1.96 6.09
CA ASN A 127 0.15 1.13 7.11
C ASN A 127 1.55 0.75 6.63
N VAL A 128 2.55 1.49 7.09
CA VAL A 128 3.96 1.31 6.70
C VAL A 128 4.89 1.66 7.86
N PRO A 129 6.02 0.97 7.99
CA PRO A 129 7.00 1.22 9.05
C PRO A 129 8.01 2.32 8.69
N ALA A 130 7.93 2.91 7.50
CA ALA A 130 8.92 3.85 6.97
C ALA A 130 8.29 4.94 6.09
N ASP A 131 9.04 6.04 5.90
CA ASP A 131 8.60 7.19 5.11
C ASP A 131 8.49 6.86 3.60
N LEU A 132 7.32 7.13 3.02
CA LEU A 132 7.04 6.94 1.59
C LEU A 132 7.40 8.15 0.72
N ARG A 133 7.66 9.31 1.28
CA ARG A 133 7.97 10.54 0.52
C ARG A 133 9.12 10.34 -0.48
N PRO A 134 10.23 9.63 -0.13
CA PRO A 134 11.31 9.35 -1.09
C PRO A 134 10.87 8.47 -2.28
N VAL A 135 9.92 7.55 -2.07
CA VAL A 135 9.36 6.70 -3.14
C VAL A 135 8.60 7.56 -4.14
N PHE A 136 7.73 8.45 -3.64
CA PHE A 136 6.95 9.37 -4.49
C PHE A 136 7.87 10.36 -5.24
N ALA A 137 8.87 10.92 -4.58
CA ALA A 137 9.85 11.84 -5.18
C ALA A 137 10.64 11.16 -6.32
N LYS A 138 11.09 9.92 -6.12
CA LYS A 138 11.76 9.14 -7.16
C LYS A 138 10.94 9.04 -8.45
N HIS A 139 9.62 8.89 -8.31
CA HIS A 139 8.69 8.79 -9.44
C HIS A 139 8.11 10.16 -9.85
N LYS A 140 8.59 11.28 -9.24
CA LYS A 140 8.11 12.65 -9.50
C LYS A 140 6.59 12.79 -9.26
N LEU A 141 6.08 12.10 -8.24
CA LEU A 141 4.66 12.13 -7.83
C LEU A 141 4.45 12.97 -6.56
N ASP A 142 5.51 13.34 -5.86
CA ASP A 142 5.51 14.11 -4.62
C ASP A 142 4.75 15.44 -4.73
N ALA A 143 4.93 16.15 -5.83
CA ALA A 143 4.21 17.41 -6.11
C ALA A 143 2.69 17.23 -6.31
N LEU A 144 2.22 16.00 -6.47
CA LEU A 144 0.79 15.69 -6.62
C LEU A 144 0.11 15.31 -5.31
N VAL A 145 0.86 15.19 -4.21
CA VAL A 145 0.38 14.80 -2.88
C VAL A 145 0.54 15.97 -1.91
N ASP A 146 -0.55 16.36 -1.26
CA ASP A 146 -0.58 17.46 -0.28
C ASP A 146 -0.19 17.00 1.13
N SER A 147 -0.40 15.70 1.46
CA SER A 147 -0.11 15.16 2.79
C SER A 147 0.15 13.67 2.74
N PHE A 148 1.08 13.21 3.60
CA PHE A 148 1.34 11.82 3.91
C PHE A 148 1.00 11.54 5.37
N THR A 149 0.31 10.43 5.62
CA THR A 149 -0.01 9.94 6.96
C THR A 149 0.40 8.48 7.04
N HIS A 150 1.46 8.21 7.76
CA HIS A 150 2.02 6.87 7.94
C HIS A 150 1.66 6.35 9.33
N SER A 151 1.35 5.07 9.45
CA SER A 151 0.98 4.44 10.72
C SER A 151 2.06 4.63 11.80
N PHE A 152 3.34 4.50 11.44
CA PHE A 152 4.44 4.67 12.38
C PHE A 152 4.58 6.13 12.91
N GLU A 153 4.18 7.14 12.14
CA GLU A 153 4.23 8.55 12.55
C GLU A 153 3.09 8.90 13.52
N VAL A 154 1.91 8.30 13.32
CA VAL A 154 0.69 8.62 14.11
C VAL A 154 0.38 7.57 15.17
N ALA A 155 1.17 6.50 15.28
CA ALA A 155 0.99 5.38 16.20
C ALA A 155 -0.41 4.72 16.10
N ALA A 156 -0.97 4.68 14.89
CA ALA A 156 -2.26 4.07 14.61
C ALA A 156 -2.24 3.44 13.20
N GLU A 157 -2.77 2.23 13.07
CA GLU A 157 -2.89 1.49 11.80
C GLU A 157 -4.34 1.44 11.33
N LYS A 158 -4.56 1.47 10.02
CA LYS A 158 -5.86 1.09 9.45
C LYS A 158 -6.19 -0.34 9.92
N PRO A 159 -7.39 -0.63 10.36
CA PRO A 159 -8.64 0.13 10.23
C PRO A 159 -8.98 1.04 11.43
N ASP A 160 -8.05 1.42 12.31
CA ASP A 160 -8.32 2.36 13.40
C ASP A 160 -8.74 3.72 12.81
N PRO A 161 -9.88 4.31 13.23
CA PRO A 161 -10.30 5.62 12.74
C PRO A 161 -9.30 6.74 13.04
N ALA A 162 -8.42 6.58 14.03
CA ALA A 162 -7.43 7.59 14.41
C ALA A 162 -6.50 7.98 13.26
N ILE A 163 -6.04 7.04 12.43
CA ILE A 163 -5.15 7.32 11.30
C ILE A 163 -5.86 8.17 10.23
N PHE A 164 -7.14 7.90 9.96
CA PHE A 164 -7.93 8.65 8.98
C PHE A 164 -8.25 10.05 9.47
N LEU A 165 -8.57 10.20 10.78
CA LEU A 165 -8.78 11.52 11.40
C LEU A 165 -7.49 12.35 11.36
N ALA A 166 -6.33 11.75 11.61
CA ALA A 166 -5.03 12.41 11.48
C ALA A 166 -4.81 12.90 10.03
N ALA A 167 -5.15 12.09 9.04
CA ALA A 167 -5.03 12.43 7.62
C ALA A 167 -5.95 13.61 7.23
N ALA A 168 -7.21 13.59 7.63
CA ALA A 168 -8.13 14.72 7.39
C ALA A 168 -7.64 16.01 8.03
N LYS A 169 -7.15 15.90 9.27
CA LYS A 169 -6.58 17.04 10.01
C LYS A 169 -5.37 17.62 9.28
N SER A 170 -4.45 16.78 8.80
CA SER A 170 -3.25 17.24 8.08
C SER A 170 -3.59 17.98 6.78
N LEU A 171 -4.68 17.60 6.12
CA LEU A 171 -5.21 18.28 4.95
C LEU A 171 -6.09 19.51 5.28
N GLY A 172 -6.47 19.72 6.54
CA GLY A 172 -7.36 20.79 6.94
C GLY A 172 -8.76 20.67 6.35
N VAL A 173 -9.31 19.43 6.32
CA VAL A 173 -10.66 19.12 5.84
C VAL A 173 -11.45 18.35 6.90
N ASN A 174 -12.79 18.37 6.80
CA ASN A 174 -13.60 17.53 7.66
C ASN A 174 -13.68 16.09 7.12
N PRO A 175 -13.80 15.07 8.00
CA PRO A 175 -13.93 13.68 7.55
C PRO A 175 -15.06 13.45 6.56
N ASN A 176 -16.24 14.06 6.76
CA ASN A 176 -17.40 13.91 5.87
C ASN A 176 -17.23 14.59 4.49
N GLU A 177 -16.17 15.39 4.30
CA GLU A 177 -15.76 16.00 3.03
C GLU A 177 -14.65 15.17 2.32
N THR A 178 -14.36 13.97 2.81
CA THR A 178 -13.21 13.16 2.40
C THR A 178 -13.67 11.80 1.84
N LEU A 179 -13.03 11.39 0.74
CA LEU A 179 -13.14 10.04 0.18
C LEU A 179 -11.83 9.29 0.44
N MET A 180 -11.91 8.12 1.08
CA MET A 180 -10.80 7.16 1.15
C MET A 180 -10.90 6.17 -0.02
N VAL A 181 -9.78 5.94 -0.69
CA VAL A 181 -9.62 4.97 -1.77
C VAL A 181 -8.53 3.99 -1.39
N GLY A 182 -8.85 2.70 -1.40
CA GLY A 182 -7.91 1.64 -1.09
C GLY A 182 -8.25 0.34 -1.81
N ASP A 183 -7.51 -0.72 -1.54
CA ASP A 183 -7.70 -2.04 -2.15
C ASP A 183 -8.13 -3.12 -1.15
N HIS A 184 -8.13 -2.79 0.14
CA HIS A 184 -8.36 -3.77 1.21
C HIS A 184 -9.44 -3.30 2.19
N GLU A 185 -10.10 -4.26 2.87
CA GLU A 185 -11.17 -3.97 3.85
C GLU A 185 -10.71 -3.08 5.03
N VAL A 186 -9.41 -3.04 5.36
CA VAL A 186 -8.88 -2.13 6.38
C VAL A 186 -9.11 -0.65 6.02
N ASP A 187 -9.21 -0.32 4.73
CA ASP A 187 -9.46 1.03 4.25
C ASP A 187 -10.89 1.50 4.54
N ARG A 188 -11.86 0.56 4.67
CA ARG A 188 -13.21 0.88 5.14
C ARG A 188 -13.26 1.39 6.58
N GLY A 189 -12.18 1.25 7.34
CA GLY A 189 -12.05 1.91 8.64
C GLY A 189 -12.32 3.43 8.58
N ALA A 190 -12.12 4.05 7.42
CA ALA A 190 -12.44 5.43 7.14
C ALA A 190 -13.93 5.78 7.37
N GLU A 191 -14.85 4.84 7.15
CA GLU A 191 -16.29 5.02 7.41
C GLU A 191 -16.56 5.28 8.89
N ARG A 192 -15.81 4.63 9.79
CA ARG A 192 -15.89 4.86 11.24
C ARG A 192 -15.34 6.22 11.65
N ALA A 193 -14.48 6.81 10.82
CA ALA A 193 -14.03 8.20 10.98
C ALA A 193 -15.01 9.23 10.38
N GLY A 194 -16.13 8.79 9.79
CA GLY A 194 -17.13 9.64 9.14
C GLY A 194 -16.81 10.02 7.69
N MET A 195 -15.86 9.31 7.05
CA MET A 195 -15.51 9.50 5.64
C MET A 195 -16.35 8.59 4.74
N ARG A 196 -16.32 8.87 3.44
CA ARG A 196 -16.71 7.89 2.41
C ARG A 196 -15.54 6.99 2.10
N ALA A 197 -15.79 5.71 1.76
CA ALA A 197 -14.75 4.78 1.33
C ALA A 197 -15.11 4.16 -0.02
N PHE A 198 -14.10 3.96 -0.86
CA PHE A 198 -14.19 3.24 -2.11
C PHE A 198 -13.07 2.21 -2.17
N ILE A 199 -13.47 0.94 -2.22
CA ILE A 199 -12.51 -0.18 -2.35
C ILE A 199 -12.44 -0.57 -3.81
N LEU A 200 -11.25 -0.47 -4.36
CA LEU A 200 -10.94 -0.88 -5.73
C LEU A 200 -11.17 -2.39 -5.90
N PRO A 201 -11.69 -2.83 -7.04
CA PRO A 201 -11.81 -4.24 -7.33
C PRO A 201 -10.46 -4.95 -7.26
N THR A 202 -10.47 -6.22 -6.84
CA THR A 202 -9.27 -7.07 -6.83
C THR A 202 -8.83 -7.47 -8.24
N GLU A 203 -9.77 -7.54 -9.18
CA GLU A 203 -9.50 -7.83 -10.59
C GLU A 203 -9.24 -6.53 -11.35
N PHE A 204 -8.10 -6.44 -12.01
CA PHE A 204 -7.69 -5.32 -12.85
C PHE A 204 -6.74 -5.80 -13.97
N ASP A 205 -6.50 -4.97 -14.97
CA ASP A 205 -5.78 -5.35 -16.19
C ASP A 205 -4.31 -4.88 -16.13
N GLY A 206 -3.41 -5.82 -15.96
CA GLY A 206 -1.96 -5.58 -16.00
C GLY A 206 -1.50 -4.48 -15.04
N ASP A 207 -0.86 -3.45 -15.58
CA ASP A 207 -0.32 -2.32 -14.81
C ASP A 207 -1.33 -1.18 -14.60
N VAL A 208 -2.57 -1.31 -15.09
CA VAL A 208 -3.65 -0.33 -14.92
C VAL A 208 -4.53 -0.75 -13.76
N ARG A 209 -4.51 0.03 -12.68
CA ARG A 209 -5.22 -0.31 -11.43
C ARG A 209 -6.74 -0.06 -11.50
N GLY A 210 -7.19 0.74 -12.46
CA GLY A 210 -8.59 1.17 -12.60
C GLY A 210 -8.92 2.35 -11.67
N LEU A 211 -7.95 3.21 -11.41
CA LEU A 211 -8.10 4.42 -10.60
C LEU A 211 -9.01 5.47 -11.25
N ASP A 212 -9.24 5.40 -12.55
CA ASP A 212 -10.20 6.23 -13.29
C ASP A 212 -11.62 6.14 -12.71
N ARG A 213 -12.00 4.99 -12.14
CA ARG A 213 -13.28 4.79 -11.44
C ARG A 213 -13.48 5.77 -10.28
N VAL A 214 -12.40 6.19 -9.64
CA VAL A 214 -12.43 7.19 -8.57
C VAL A 214 -12.93 8.52 -9.11
N LEU A 215 -12.51 8.90 -10.32
CA LEU A 215 -12.88 10.16 -10.93
C LEU A 215 -14.38 10.30 -11.20
N ALA A 216 -15.09 9.19 -11.38
CA ALA A 216 -16.55 9.19 -11.54
C ALA A 216 -17.30 9.50 -10.23
N LEU A 217 -16.64 9.38 -9.08
CA LEU A 217 -17.20 9.66 -7.75
C LEU A 217 -16.98 11.10 -7.30
N LEU A 218 -16.15 11.86 -8.03
CA LEU A 218 -15.75 13.21 -7.67
C LEU A 218 -16.67 14.25 -8.32
N PRO A 219 -16.81 15.44 -7.72
CA PRO A 219 -17.49 16.56 -8.35
C PRO A 219 -16.82 16.95 -9.66
N SER A 220 -17.63 17.46 -10.59
CA SER A 220 -17.19 17.97 -11.90
C SER A 220 -16.35 19.22 -11.76
#